data_4ca93a0c6707a8379ae1d1fcf7b9d74c
#
_entry.id   4ca93a0c6707a8379ae1d1fcf7b9d74c
#
_cell.length_a   1.000
_cell.length_b   1.000
_cell.length_c   1.000
_cell.angle_alpha   90.00
_cell.angle_beta   90.00
_cell.angle_gamma   90.00
#
_symmetry.space_group_name_H-M   'P 1'
#
loop_
_entity.id
_entity.type
_entity.pdbx_description
1 polymer ?
#
loop_
_entity_poly.entity_id
_entity_poly.type
_entity_poly.pdbx_seq_one_letter_code
_entity_poly.pdbx_strand_id
1 'polypeptide(L)'
;MSTDDGRRPIRRALISVYDKTGLVDLAQGLSAAGVEIISTGSTAKTIADTGIPVTPVEQLTGFPEVLDGRVKTLHPRVHAGLLADLRKSEHAAALEQLGIEAFELVVVNLYPFSQTVESGASVDDCVEQIDIGGPAMVRAAAKNHPSAAVVTDPLGYHGVLAALRAGGFTLAERKRLASLAFQHIAEYDIAVASWMQQTLAPEHPVAAFPQWFGRSWRRVAMLRYGENPHQQAALYGDPTAWPGLAQAEQLHGKDMSYNNFTDADAAWRAAFDHEQTCVAIIKHANPCGIAISSVSVADAHRKAHECDPLSAYGGGXXXXPPIPRSVSKWPSM
;
A
#
# COMPACT_ATOMS: atom_id res chain seq x y z
N MET A 1 -13.50 -32.86 17.55
CA MET A 1 -12.83 -32.90 16.27
C MET A 1 -11.78 -31.79 16.25
N SER A 2 -10.51 -32.15 16.28
CA SER A 2 -9.42 -31.19 16.06
C SER A 2 -9.53 -30.71 14.61
N THR A 3 -10.00 -29.50 14.40
CA THR A 3 -9.97 -28.91 13.07
C THR A 3 -8.52 -28.51 12.78
N ASP A 4 -7.86 -29.28 11.93
CA ASP A 4 -6.55 -28.88 11.44
C ASP A 4 -6.72 -27.56 10.68
N ASP A 5 -6.29 -26.47 11.30
CA ASP A 5 -6.37 -25.13 10.69
C ASP A 5 -5.23 -24.90 9.68
N GLY A 6 -4.48 -25.98 9.35
CA GLY A 6 -3.37 -25.93 8.41
C GLY A 6 -2.20 -25.11 8.93
N ARG A 7 -2.01 -25.06 10.25
CA ARG A 7 -0.93 -24.27 10.88
C ARG A 7 0.43 -24.88 10.53
N ARG A 8 1.39 -24.01 10.24
CA ARG A 8 2.75 -24.42 9.92
C ARG A 8 3.75 -23.72 10.81
N PRO A 9 4.58 -24.47 11.53
CA PRO A 9 5.68 -23.89 12.32
C PRO A 9 6.66 -23.14 11.42
N ILE A 10 7.23 -22.09 11.96
CA ILE A 10 8.28 -21.32 11.29
C ILE A 10 9.62 -21.80 11.82
N ARG A 11 10.40 -22.43 10.97
CA ARG A 11 11.75 -22.94 11.30
C ARG A 11 12.83 -22.13 10.62
N ARG A 12 12.51 -21.54 9.45
CA ARG A 12 13.48 -20.84 8.64
C ARG A 12 12.84 -19.60 8.02
N ALA A 13 13.53 -18.46 8.17
CA ALA A 13 13.04 -17.17 7.69
C ALA A 13 14.04 -16.54 6.72
N LEU A 14 13.54 -16.01 5.60
CA LEU A 14 14.33 -15.17 4.69
C LEU A 14 13.92 -13.71 4.93
N ILE A 15 14.88 -12.87 5.31
CA ILE A 15 14.61 -11.46 5.66
C ILE A 15 15.48 -10.56 4.77
N SER A 16 14.81 -9.70 4.00
CA SER A 16 15.49 -8.73 3.13
C SER A 16 14.65 -7.45 3.12
N VAL A 17 15.04 -6.45 3.90
CA VAL A 17 14.24 -5.24 4.09
C VAL A 17 15.06 -3.98 3.87
N TYR A 18 14.47 -3.01 3.18
CA TYR A 18 15.01 -1.65 3.08
C TYR A 18 14.70 -0.88 4.37
N ASP A 19 13.41 -0.79 4.71
CA ASP A 19 12.95 -0.15 5.96
C ASP A 19 13.21 -1.12 7.11
N LYS A 20 14.07 -0.73 8.02
CA LYS A 20 14.52 -1.54 9.16
C LYS A 20 13.73 -1.28 10.44
N THR A 21 12.61 -0.55 10.34
CA THR A 21 11.72 -0.30 11.48
C THR A 21 11.28 -1.64 12.08
N GLY A 22 11.51 -1.85 13.37
CA GLY A 22 11.13 -3.07 14.09
C GLY A 22 11.92 -4.33 13.73
N LEU A 23 12.95 -4.22 12.85
CA LEU A 23 13.72 -5.38 12.40
C LEU A 23 14.41 -6.11 13.55
N VAL A 24 15.01 -5.35 14.48
CA VAL A 24 15.77 -5.95 15.59
C VAL A 24 14.83 -6.75 16.50
N ASP A 25 13.70 -6.18 16.87
CA ASP A 25 12.71 -6.87 17.72
C ASP A 25 12.19 -8.15 17.04
N LEU A 26 11.93 -8.07 15.73
CA LEU A 26 11.53 -9.25 14.94
C LEU A 26 12.60 -10.32 14.97
N ALA A 27 13.86 -9.95 14.69
CA ALA A 27 14.99 -10.89 14.63
C ALA A 27 15.24 -11.52 16.02
N GLN A 28 15.13 -10.75 17.09
CA GLN A 28 15.22 -11.25 18.46
C GLN A 28 14.17 -12.32 18.74
N GLY A 29 12.92 -12.01 18.38
CA GLY A 29 11.81 -12.95 18.58
C GLY A 29 11.96 -14.23 17.77
N LEU A 30 12.42 -14.13 16.52
CA LEU A 30 12.68 -15.29 15.67
C LEU A 30 13.81 -16.15 16.25
N SER A 31 14.92 -15.52 16.63
CA SER A 31 16.09 -16.21 17.20
C SER A 31 15.73 -16.90 18.52
N ALA A 32 14.99 -16.21 19.39
CA ALA A 32 14.56 -16.78 20.68
C ALA A 32 13.61 -17.98 20.48
N ALA A 33 12.91 -18.05 19.35
CA ALA A 33 12.04 -19.18 18.99
C ALA A 33 12.81 -20.29 18.25
N GLY A 34 14.12 -20.13 18.04
CA GLY A 34 14.95 -21.12 17.36
C GLY A 34 14.82 -21.11 15.85
N VAL A 35 14.34 -20.01 15.27
CA VAL A 35 14.19 -19.88 13.81
C VAL A 35 15.55 -19.53 13.20
N GLU A 36 15.94 -20.26 12.18
CA GLU A 36 17.14 -19.94 11.38
C GLU A 36 16.85 -18.70 10.53
N ILE A 37 17.68 -17.67 10.62
CA ILE A 37 17.51 -16.43 9.88
C ILE A 37 18.52 -16.38 8.73
N ILE A 38 18.02 -16.30 7.50
CA ILE A 38 18.82 -16.03 6.30
C ILE A 38 18.52 -14.60 5.88
N SER A 39 19.56 -13.82 5.55
CA SER A 39 19.36 -12.42 5.24
C SER A 39 20.35 -11.88 4.22
N THR A 40 20.12 -10.67 3.73
CA THR A 40 20.88 -10.05 2.64
C THR A 40 21.58 -8.77 3.09
N GLY A 41 22.77 -8.53 2.57
CA GLY A 41 23.46 -7.24 2.61
C GLY A 41 23.35 -6.47 3.94
N SER A 42 22.82 -5.26 3.86
CA SER A 42 22.67 -4.38 5.04
C SER A 42 21.69 -4.92 6.07
N THR A 43 20.68 -5.70 5.65
CA THR A 43 19.75 -6.32 6.60
C THR A 43 20.46 -7.35 7.46
N ALA A 44 21.26 -8.23 6.84
CA ALA A 44 22.06 -9.23 7.56
C ALA A 44 23.01 -8.54 8.54
N LYS A 45 23.69 -7.48 8.07
CA LYS A 45 24.61 -6.71 8.92
C LYS A 45 23.89 -6.13 10.14
N THR A 46 22.73 -5.47 9.93
CA THR A 46 21.96 -4.89 11.05
C THR A 46 21.60 -5.94 12.09
N ILE A 47 21.20 -7.13 11.66
CA ILE A 47 20.85 -8.23 12.57
C ILE A 47 22.11 -8.72 13.30
N ALA A 48 23.19 -8.98 12.57
CA ALA A 48 24.45 -9.48 13.13
C ALA A 48 25.05 -8.52 14.17
N ASP A 49 24.95 -7.20 13.92
CA ASP A 49 25.50 -6.17 14.81
C ASP A 49 24.82 -6.19 16.20
N THR A 50 23.66 -6.84 16.33
CA THR A 50 22.98 -7.03 17.63
C THR A 50 23.35 -8.35 18.32
N GLY A 51 24.25 -9.14 17.72
CA GLY A 51 24.68 -10.44 18.27
C GLY A 51 23.73 -11.58 17.93
N ILE A 52 22.72 -11.36 17.11
CA ILE A 52 21.77 -12.42 16.70
C ILE A 52 22.40 -13.23 15.55
N PRO A 53 22.40 -14.59 15.66
CA PRO A 53 22.90 -15.42 14.56
C PRO A 53 22.09 -15.19 13.29
N VAL A 54 22.78 -14.95 12.18
CA VAL A 54 22.16 -14.75 10.87
C VAL A 54 23.11 -15.30 9.81
N THR A 55 22.56 -16.03 8.85
CA THR A 55 23.31 -16.59 7.72
C THR A 55 23.14 -15.65 6.52
N PRO A 56 24.24 -15.08 6.00
CA PRO A 56 24.16 -14.30 4.76
C PRO A 56 23.71 -15.18 3.57
N VAL A 57 22.91 -14.62 2.69
CA VAL A 57 22.36 -15.35 1.54
C VAL A 57 23.49 -15.90 0.63
N GLU A 58 24.63 -15.23 0.59
CA GLU A 58 25.80 -15.66 -0.18
C GLU A 58 26.32 -17.02 0.29
N GLN A 59 26.20 -17.32 1.59
CA GLN A 59 26.58 -18.63 2.12
C GLN A 59 25.57 -19.71 1.68
N LEU A 60 24.29 -19.36 1.59
CA LEU A 60 23.26 -20.29 1.11
C LEU A 60 23.43 -20.60 -0.37
N THR A 61 23.71 -19.58 -1.17
CA THR A 61 23.79 -19.73 -2.63
C THR A 61 25.15 -20.26 -3.09
N GLY A 62 26.21 -19.99 -2.34
CA GLY A 62 27.57 -20.19 -2.77
C GLY A 62 28.00 -19.24 -3.86
N PHE A 63 27.25 -18.14 -4.04
CA PHE A 63 27.47 -17.15 -5.10
C PHE A 63 27.58 -15.77 -4.46
N PRO A 64 28.63 -14.99 -4.79
CA PRO A 64 28.78 -13.66 -4.20
C PRO A 64 27.74 -12.69 -4.74
N GLU A 65 27.48 -11.64 -3.96
CA GLU A 65 26.72 -10.50 -4.45
C GLU A 65 27.53 -9.80 -5.56
N VAL A 66 26.90 -9.56 -6.70
CA VAL A 66 27.58 -8.96 -7.87
C VAL A 66 26.76 -7.83 -8.45
N LEU A 67 27.39 -7.03 -9.33
CA LEU A 67 26.74 -5.91 -10.04
C LEU A 67 26.11 -4.92 -9.04
N ASP A 68 26.91 -4.54 -8.04
CA ASP A 68 26.53 -3.57 -7.00
C ASP A 68 25.23 -3.97 -6.27
N GLY A 69 25.00 -5.28 -6.10
CA GLY A 69 23.85 -5.80 -5.38
C GLY A 69 22.64 -6.13 -6.23
N ARG A 70 22.68 -5.88 -7.55
CA ARG A 70 21.55 -6.19 -8.44
C ARG A 70 21.27 -7.70 -8.51
N VAL A 71 22.29 -8.53 -8.27
CA VAL A 71 22.14 -10.00 -8.26
C VAL A 71 22.67 -10.54 -6.92
N LYS A 72 21.76 -11.05 -6.10
CA LYS A 72 22.08 -11.71 -4.83
C LYS A 72 21.05 -12.78 -4.46
N THR A 73 19.76 -12.48 -4.61
CA THR A 73 18.66 -13.41 -4.26
C THR A 73 18.05 -14.09 -5.48
N LEU A 74 18.37 -13.63 -6.71
CA LEU A 74 17.88 -14.22 -7.95
C LEU A 74 18.71 -15.49 -8.25
N HIS A 75 18.50 -16.51 -7.44
CA HIS A 75 19.32 -17.74 -7.48
C HIS A 75 18.41 -18.97 -7.30
N PRO A 76 18.63 -20.06 -8.05
CA PRO A 76 17.81 -21.26 -7.94
C PRO A 76 17.67 -21.79 -6.52
N ARG A 77 18.74 -21.78 -5.71
CA ARG A 77 18.67 -22.27 -4.33
C ARG A 77 17.69 -21.45 -3.48
N VAL A 78 17.65 -20.14 -3.65
CA VAL A 78 16.71 -19.27 -2.94
C VAL A 78 15.29 -19.55 -3.42
N HIS A 79 15.08 -19.54 -4.74
CA HIS A 79 13.73 -19.68 -5.30
C HIS A 79 13.16 -21.09 -5.16
N ALA A 80 14.00 -22.15 -5.13
CA ALA A 80 13.54 -23.50 -4.82
C ALA A 80 13.01 -23.56 -3.38
N GLY A 81 13.74 -22.95 -2.43
CA GLY A 81 13.30 -22.89 -1.03
C GLY A 81 12.00 -22.10 -0.85
N LEU A 82 11.79 -21.07 -1.68
CA LEU A 82 10.57 -20.24 -1.63
C LEU A 82 9.37 -20.92 -2.30
N LEU A 83 9.59 -21.67 -3.38
CA LEU A 83 8.51 -22.16 -4.26
C LEU A 83 8.11 -23.61 -4.01
N ALA A 84 8.89 -24.36 -3.24
CA ALA A 84 8.57 -25.78 -2.98
C ALA A 84 7.27 -25.91 -2.19
N ASP A 85 6.28 -26.52 -2.79
CA ASP A 85 5.01 -26.82 -2.13
C ASP A 85 5.21 -28.07 -1.26
N LEU A 86 5.31 -27.86 0.04
CA LEU A 86 5.62 -28.93 0.99
C LEU A 86 4.47 -29.93 1.21
N ARG A 87 3.33 -29.70 0.52
CA ARG A 87 2.25 -30.70 0.47
C ARG A 87 2.53 -31.80 -0.54
N LYS A 88 3.52 -31.58 -1.41
CA LYS A 88 3.89 -32.52 -2.48
C LYS A 88 5.19 -33.22 -2.11
N SER A 89 5.13 -34.54 -1.98
CA SER A 89 6.31 -35.36 -1.61
C SER A 89 7.45 -35.20 -2.61
N GLU A 90 7.13 -35.09 -3.90
CA GLU A 90 8.13 -34.90 -4.94
C GLU A 90 8.91 -33.60 -4.81
N HIS A 91 8.24 -32.51 -4.32
CA HIS A 91 8.95 -31.24 -4.05
C HIS A 91 9.88 -31.37 -2.85
N ALA A 92 9.42 -32.04 -1.79
CA ALA A 92 10.25 -32.26 -0.60
C ALA A 92 11.47 -33.10 -0.95
N ALA A 93 11.28 -34.20 -1.72
CA ALA A 93 12.37 -35.05 -2.17
C ALA A 93 13.38 -34.29 -3.06
N ALA A 94 12.89 -33.43 -3.95
CA ALA A 94 13.77 -32.62 -4.80
C ALA A 94 14.62 -31.64 -3.97
N LEU A 95 14.02 -30.99 -2.95
CA LEU A 95 14.79 -30.11 -2.06
C LEU A 95 15.87 -30.90 -1.31
N GLU A 96 15.51 -32.07 -0.78
CA GLU A 96 16.45 -32.93 -0.06
C GLU A 96 17.61 -33.34 -0.97
N GLN A 97 17.32 -33.81 -2.19
CA GLN A 97 18.33 -34.22 -3.17
C GLN A 97 19.29 -33.06 -3.52
N LEU A 98 18.78 -31.81 -3.53
CA LEU A 98 19.60 -30.65 -3.88
C LEU A 98 20.30 -30.01 -2.66
N GLY A 99 20.06 -30.54 -1.46
CA GLY A 99 20.56 -29.94 -0.22
C GLY A 99 20.02 -28.54 -0.01
N ILE A 100 18.73 -28.36 -0.26
CA ILE A 100 18.04 -27.04 -0.10
C ILE A 100 16.94 -27.19 0.96
N GLU A 101 16.85 -26.22 1.84
CA GLU A 101 15.79 -26.18 2.83
C GLU A 101 14.77 -25.12 2.46
N ALA A 102 13.49 -25.40 2.77
CA ALA A 102 12.39 -24.48 2.48
C ALA A 102 12.38 -23.31 3.45
N PHE A 103 11.73 -22.21 3.05
CA PHE A 103 11.44 -21.07 3.90
C PHE A 103 9.95 -21.09 4.29
N GLU A 104 9.66 -21.06 5.59
CA GLU A 104 8.27 -20.95 6.08
C GLU A 104 7.87 -19.49 6.32
N LEU A 105 8.86 -18.57 6.40
CA LEU A 105 8.59 -17.14 6.55
C LEU A 105 9.49 -16.35 5.60
N VAL A 106 8.89 -15.36 4.96
CA VAL A 106 9.60 -14.42 4.09
C VAL A 106 9.21 -13.02 4.54
N VAL A 107 10.19 -12.19 4.87
CA VAL A 107 9.97 -10.80 5.28
C VAL A 107 10.75 -9.91 4.32
N VAL A 108 10.03 -9.20 3.47
CA VAL A 108 10.65 -8.39 2.41
C VAL A 108 9.84 -7.10 2.25
N ASN A 109 10.45 -5.95 2.47
CA ASN A 109 9.90 -4.70 1.98
C ASN A 109 10.80 -4.14 0.90
N LEU A 110 10.21 -3.37 0.00
CA LEU A 110 10.85 -2.94 -1.23
C LEU A 110 11.61 -1.63 -1.06
N TYR A 111 12.48 -1.33 -2.00
CA TYR A 111 13.15 -0.03 -2.07
C TYR A 111 12.09 1.07 -2.23
N PRO A 112 12.35 2.28 -1.70
CA PRO A 112 11.34 3.36 -1.62
C PRO A 112 11.24 4.14 -2.94
N PHE A 113 10.91 3.47 -4.03
CA PHE A 113 10.89 4.04 -5.37
C PHE A 113 10.10 5.35 -5.44
N SER A 114 8.85 5.34 -4.95
CA SER A 114 7.99 6.54 -5.00
C SER A 114 8.59 7.71 -4.24
N GLN A 115 9.16 7.44 -3.05
CA GLN A 115 9.79 8.49 -2.24
C GLN A 115 11.03 9.08 -2.95
N THR A 116 11.79 8.24 -3.65
CA THR A 116 12.96 8.69 -4.42
C THR A 116 12.50 9.60 -5.55
N VAL A 117 11.47 9.21 -6.29
CA VAL A 117 10.88 10.05 -7.34
C VAL A 117 10.40 11.39 -6.75
N GLU A 118 9.66 11.36 -5.66
CA GLU A 118 9.11 12.55 -5.00
C GLU A 118 10.19 13.49 -4.48
N SER A 119 11.37 12.96 -4.13
CA SER A 119 12.49 13.78 -3.67
C SER A 119 13.15 14.59 -4.79
N GLY A 120 12.80 14.34 -6.05
CA GLY A 120 13.41 14.98 -7.20
C GLY A 120 14.78 14.42 -7.58
N ALA A 121 15.05 13.17 -7.21
CA ALA A 121 16.31 12.48 -7.53
C ALA A 121 16.50 12.37 -9.05
N SER A 122 17.74 12.14 -9.47
CA SER A 122 18.03 11.99 -10.91
C SER A 122 17.33 10.76 -11.50
N VAL A 123 17.16 10.75 -12.81
CA VAL A 123 16.54 9.61 -13.52
C VAL A 123 17.31 8.31 -13.22
N ASP A 124 18.64 8.39 -13.26
CA ASP A 124 19.48 7.22 -12.99
C ASP A 124 19.33 6.73 -11.55
N ASP A 125 19.24 7.65 -10.58
CA ASP A 125 19.00 7.26 -9.17
C ASP A 125 17.63 6.60 -9.00
N CYS A 126 16.61 7.10 -9.70
CA CYS A 126 15.27 6.49 -9.67
C CYS A 126 15.31 5.08 -10.26
N VAL A 127 16.02 4.90 -11.38
CA VAL A 127 16.17 3.58 -12.02
C VAL A 127 16.87 2.60 -11.05
N GLU A 128 17.89 3.06 -10.32
CA GLU A 128 18.58 2.20 -9.33
C GLU A 128 17.68 1.77 -8.17
N GLN A 129 16.60 2.50 -7.91
CA GLN A 129 15.64 2.13 -6.86
C GLN A 129 14.54 1.19 -7.38
N ILE A 130 14.60 0.75 -8.64
CA ILE A 130 13.65 -0.26 -9.14
C ILE A 130 14.11 -1.63 -8.62
N ASP A 131 13.39 -2.13 -7.62
CA ASP A 131 13.71 -3.40 -6.95
C ASP A 131 13.26 -4.58 -7.81
N ILE A 132 14.20 -5.45 -8.18
CA ILE A 132 13.92 -6.67 -8.96
C ILE A 132 13.82 -7.88 -8.02
N GLY A 133 14.79 -8.02 -7.11
CA GLY A 133 14.89 -9.19 -6.25
C GLY A 133 13.78 -9.28 -5.20
N GLY A 134 13.43 -8.14 -4.61
CA GLY A 134 12.36 -8.07 -3.60
C GLY A 134 11.03 -8.56 -4.15
N PRO A 135 10.52 -7.93 -5.24
CA PRO A 135 9.29 -8.40 -5.87
C PRO A 135 9.33 -9.88 -6.27
N ALA A 136 10.45 -10.37 -6.78
CA ALA A 136 10.58 -11.80 -7.15
C ALA A 136 10.38 -12.72 -5.93
N MET A 137 11.02 -12.40 -4.79
CA MET A 137 10.87 -13.17 -3.57
C MET A 137 9.45 -13.10 -3.01
N VAL A 138 8.87 -11.91 -2.99
CA VAL A 138 7.50 -11.68 -2.48
C VAL A 138 6.49 -12.48 -3.31
N ARG A 139 6.58 -12.41 -4.65
CA ARG A 139 5.67 -13.13 -5.55
C ARG A 139 5.83 -14.64 -5.40
N ALA A 140 7.07 -15.14 -5.24
CA ALA A 140 7.34 -16.57 -5.06
C ALA A 140 6.70 -17.08 -3.77
N ALA A 141 6.95 -16.39 -2.65
CA ALA A 141 6.40 -16.78 -1.34
C ALA A 141 4.86 -16.67 -1.33
N ALA A 142 4.30 -15.60 -1.89
CA ALA A 142 2.85 -15.41 -1.95
C ALA A 142 2.17 -16.51 -2.78
N LYS A 143 2.76 -16.87 -3.93
CA LYS A 143 2.26 -18.00 -4.74
C LYS A 143 2.28 -19.29 -3.92
N ASN A 144 3.33 -19.49 -3.12
CA ASN A 144 3.50 -20.69 -2.30
C ASN A 144 2.90 -20.53 -0.90
N HIS A 145 1.84 -19.75 -0.75
CA HIS A 145 1.17 -19.56 0.56
C HIS A 145 0.73 -20.87 1.25
N PRO A 146 0.53 -22.00 0.57
CA PRO A 146 0.29 -23.24 1.30
C PRO A 146 1.47 -23.65 2.19
N SER A 147 2.68 -23.22 1.86
CA SER A 147 3.89 -23.62 2.58
C SER A 147 4.59 -22.47 3.31
N ALA A 148 4.46 -21.24 2.80
CA ALA A 148 5.20 -20.08 3.31
C ALA A 148 4.26 -18.91 3.66
N ALA A 149 4.61 -18.16 4.70
CA ALA A 149 4.01 -16.86 5.01
C ALA A 149 4.90 -15.75 4.44
N VAL A 150 4.30 -14.67 3.92
CA VAL A 150 5.07 -13.51 3.41
C VAL A 150 4.54 -12.23 4.05
N VAL A 151 5.46 -11.42 4.59
CA VAL A 151 5.15 -10.15 5.24
C VAL A 151 5.94 -9.04 4.55
N THR A 152 5.24 -8.00 4.08
CA THR A 152 5.84 -6.92 3.29
C THR A 152 5.86 -5.57 4.00
N ASP A 153 5.34 -5.51 5.22
CA ASP A 153 5.17 -4.25 5.96
C ASP A 153 5.63 -4.43 7.41
N PRO A 154 6.48 -3.54 7.95
CA PRO A 154 6.89 -3.59 9.36
C PRO A 154 5.71 -3.66 10.35
N LEU A 155 4.55 -3.07 10.01
CA LEU A 155 3.36 -3.16 10.86
C LEU A 155 2.89 -4.61 11.06
N GLY A 156 3.30 -5.54 10.20
CA GLY A 156 2.98 -6.95 10.32
C GLY A 156 3.88 -7.74 11.27
N TYR A 157 4.98 -7.16 11.75
CA TYR A 157 5.99 -7.90 12.53
C TYR A 157 5.44 -8.44 13.85
N HIS A 158 4.61 -7.66 14.55
CA HIS A 158 4.01 -8.18 15.80
C HIS A 158 3.07 -9.36 15.51
N GLY A 159 2.47 -9.43 14.33
CA GLY A 159 1.69 -10.60 13.89
C GLY A 159 2.57 -11.83 13.69
N VAL A 160 3.80 -11.66 13.19
CA VAL A 160 4.78 -12.76 13.10
C VAL A 160 5.10 -13.29 14.50
N LEU A 161 5.40 -12.37 15.43
CA LEU A 161 5.74 -12.75 16.81
C LEU A 161 4.57 -13.46 17.51
N ALA A 162 3.34 -13.04 17.23
CA ALA A 162 2.14 -13.72 17.73
C ALA A 162 2.00 -15.14 17.13
N ALA A 163 2.24 -15.25 15.81
CA ALA A 163 2.18 -16.55 15.12
C ALA A 163 3.25 -17.52 15.68
N LEU A 164 4.46 -17.03 15.96
CA LEU A 164 5.51 -17.87 16.57
C LEU A 164 5.01 -18.52 17.87
N ARG A 165 4.41 -17.70 18.76
CA ARG A 165 3.88 -18.20 20.05
C ARG A 165 2.73 -19.19 19.85
N ALA A 166 2.00 -19.08 18.75
CA ALA A 166 0.87 -19.95 18.44
C ALA A 166 1.28 -21.20 17.65
N GLY A 167 2.57 -21.40 17.37
CA GLY A 167 3.08 -22.55 16.60
C GLY A 167 3.07 -22.35 15.10
N GLY A 168 3.00 -21.08 14.64
CA GLY A 168 3.07 -20.70 13.24
C GLY A 168 1.79 -20.07 12.70
N PHE A 169 1.76 -19.77 11.43
CA PHE A 169 0.58 -19.19 10.76
C PHE A 169 -0.39 -20.29 10.30
N THR A 170 -1.68 -20.07 10.48
CA THR A 170 -2.73 -20.88 9.88
C THR A 170 -2.76 -20.72 8.36
N LEU A 171 -3.41 -21.62 7.64
CA LEU A 171 -3.59 -21.49 6.20
C LEU A 171 -4.38 -20.22 5.84
N ALA A 172 -5.38 -19.87 6.63
CA ALA A 172 -6.19 -18.65 6.40
C ALA A 172 -5.33 -17.39 6.50
N GLU A 173 -4.48 -17.33 7.52
CA GLU A 173 -3.55 -16.20 7.71
C GLU A 173 -2.56 -16.10 6.55
N ARG A 174 -1.98 -17.24 6.11
CA ARG A 174 -1.05 -17.26 4.98
C ARG A 174 -1.72 -16.79 3.68
N LYS A 175 -2.98 -17.20 3.44
CA LYS A 175 -3.76 -16.72 2.28
C LYS A 175 -3.97 -15.22 2.32
N ARG A 176 -4.31 -14.68 3.51
CA ARG A 176 -4.50 -13.24 3.70
C ARG A 176 -3.18 -12.50 3.43
N LEU A 177 -2.08 -12.96 4.00
CA LEU A 177 -0.75 -12.36 3.79
C LEU A 177 -0.35 -12.39 2.31
N ALA A 178 -0.62 -13.49 1.61
CA ALA A 178 -0.32 -13.61 0.19
C ALA A 178 -1.12 -12.61 -0.66
N SER A 179 -2.40 -12.40 -0.30
CA SER A 179 -3.23 -11.40 -0.96
C SER A 179 -2.65 -9.99 -0.77
N LEU A 180 -2.28 -9.65 0.47
CA LEU A 180 -1.67 -8.34 0.78
C LEU A 180 -0.34 -8.15 0.03
N ALA A 181 0.46 -9.22 -0.05
CA ALA A 181 1.73 -9.19 -0.77
C ALA A 181 1.55 -8.90 -2.27
N PHE A 182 0.55 -9.52 -2.91
CA PHE A 182 0.26 -9.23 -4.32
C PHE A 182 -0.30 -7.83 -4.51
N GLN A 183 -1.09 -7.32 -3.56
CA GLN A 183 -1.56 -5.93 -3.60
C GLN A 183 -0.36 -4.96 -3.54
N HIS A 184 0.56 -5.21 -2.61
CA HIS A 184 1.77 -4.39 -2.43
C HIS A 184 2.61 -4.35 -3.72
N ILE A 185 2.81 -5.52 -4.37
CA ILE A 185 3.56 -5.60 -5.63
C ILE A 185 2.81 -4.86 -6.76
N ALA A 186 1.48 -5.01 -6.82
CA ALA A 186 0.69 -4.34 -7.86
C ALA A 186 0.79 -2.80 -7.73
N GLU A 187 0.71 -2.27 -6.50
CA GLU A 187 0.87 -0.84 -6.24
C GLU A 187 2.27 -0.36 -6.66
N TYR A 188 3.30 -1.15 -6.31
CA TYR A 188 4.68 -0.86 -6.66
C TYR A 188 4.86 -0.83 -8.18
N ASP A 189 4.39 -1.87 -8.89
CA ASP A 189 4.53 -1.96 -10.35
C ASP A 189 3.78 -0.83 -11.06
N ILE A 190 2.60 -0.43 -10.54
CA ILE A 190 1.84 0.72 -11.08
C ILE A 190 2.68 2.01 -10.95
N ALA A 191 3.31 2.22 -9.80
CA ALA A 191 4.14 3.42 -9.59
C ALA A 191 5.32 3.45 -10.57
N VAL A 192 6.04 2.33 -10.71
CA VAL A 192 7.17 2.20 -11.62
C VAL A 192 6.72 2.43 -13.07
N ALA A 193 5.65 1.73 -13.50
CA ALA A 193 5.16 1.81 -14.88
C ALA A 193 4.69 3.22 -15.22
N SER A 194 3.99 3.89 -14.30
CA SER A 194 3.51 5.25 -14.52
C SER A 194 4.69 6.23 -14.66
N TRP A 195 5.68 6.12 -13.77
CA TRP A 195 6.87 6.96 -13.83
C TRP A 195 7.66 6.73 -15.12
N MET A 196 7.86 5.47 -15.51
CA MET A 196 8.60 5.15 -16.74
C MET A 196 7.91 5.75 -17.97
N GLN A 197 6.58 5.63 -18.03
CA GLN A 197 5.80 6.21 -19.13
C GLN A 197 5.97 7.73 -19.17
N GLN A 198 5.87 8.39 -18.02
CA GLN A 198 5.90 9.85 -17.96
C GLN A 198 7.32 10.43 -18.18
N THR A 199 8.33 9.72 -17.70
CA THR A 199 9.71 10.24 -17.65
C THR A 199 10.60 9.71 -18.76
N LEU A 200 10.57 8.38 -19.00
CA LEU A 200 11.48 7.75 -19.97
C LEU A 200 10.89 7.62 -21.35
N ALA A 201 9.57 7.48 -21.46
CA ALA A 201 8.90 7.25 -22.75
C ALA A 201 7.64 8.13 -22.86
N PRO A 202 7.76 9.46 -22.69
CA PRO A 202 6.58 10.31 -22.77
C PRO A 202 5.95 10.24 -24.15
N GLU A 203 4.64 10.06 -24.18
CA GLU A 203 3.90 10.08 -25.42
C GLU A 203 3.95 11.48 -26.05
N HIS A 204 3.72 11.56 -27.34
CA HIS A 204 3.80 12.83 -28.06
C HIS A 204 2.95 13.91 -27.37
N PRO A 205 3.45 15.16 -27.26
CA PRO A 205 2.75 16.23 -26.51
C PRO A 205 1.31 16.52 -26.96
N VAL A 206 0.92 16.05 -28.14
CA VAL A 206 -0.44 16.24 -28.66
C VAL A 206 -1.43 15.21 -28.10
N ALA A 207 -0.94 14.08 -27.52
CA ALA A 207 -1.82 13.08 -26.96
C ALA A 207 -2.27 13.51 -25.55
N ALA A 208 -3.51 13.98 -25.45
CA ALA A 208 -4.06 14.47 -24.18
C ALA A 208 -4.30 13.34 -23.16
N PHE A 209 -4.32 12.10 -23.62
CA PHE A 209 -4.62 10.93 -22.76
C PHE A 209 -3.62 9.81 -23.04
N PRO A 210 -3.02 9.19 -22.00
CA PRO A 210 -2.08 8.09 -22.20
C PRO A 210 -2.80 6.83 -22.71
N GLN A 211 -2.08 5.99 -23.46
CA GLN A 211 -2.61 4.71 -23.96
C GLN A 211 -2.77 3.70 -22.81
N TRP A 212 -2.00 3.84 -21.74
CA TRP A 212 -2.11 2.98 -20.56
C TRP A 212 -2.24 3.85 -19.32
N PHE A 213 -3.12 3.46 -18.42
CA PHE A 213 -3.36 4.16 -17.17
C PHE A 213 -3.59 3.12 -16.06
N GLY A 214 -2.70 3.12 -15.07
CA GLY A 214 -2.81 2.25 -13.89
C GLY A 214 -3.02 3.06 -12.62
N ARG A 215 -3.91 2.60 -11.76
CA ARG A 215 -4.15 3.22 -10.46
C ARG A 215 -4.66 2.21 -9.46
N SER A 216 -4.32 2.40 -8.19
CA SER A 216 -4.84 1.58 -7.10
C SER A 216 -5.61 2.46 -6.12
N TRP A 217 -6.61 1.84 -5.47
CA TRP A 217 -7.38 2.51 -4.42
C TRP A 217 -7.50 1.58 -3.23
N ARG A 218 -7.37 2.13 -2.03
CA ARG A 218 -7.58 1.38 -0.78
C ARG A 218 -8.92 1.79 -0.18
N ARG A 219 -9.66 0.79 0.34
CA ARG A 219 -10.94 1.08 0.99
C ARG A 219 -10.69 1.84 2.30
N VAL A 220 -11.26 3.05 2.37
CA VAL A 220 -11.20 3.92 3.55
C VAL A 220 -12.31 3.54 4.53
N ALA A 221 -13.54 3.35 4.01
CA ALA A 221 -14.70 3.06 4.86
C ALA A 221 -15.78 2.28 4.10
N MET A 222 -16.54 1.49 4.84
CA MET A 222 -17.85 1.01 4.38
C MET A 222 -18.86 2.09 4.72
N LEU A 223 -19.71 2.46 3.77
CA LEU A 223 -20.72 3.50 3.98
C LEU A 223 -22.01 2.89 4.51
N ARG A 224 -22.86 3.71 5.14
CA ARG A 224 -24.12 3.25 5.73
C ARG A 224 -25.02 2.56 4.72
N TYR A 225 -25.08 3.07 3.48
CA TYR A 225 -25.83 2.49 2.35
C TYR A 225 -25.37 3.20 1.06
N GLY A 226 -25.80 2.68 -0.07
CA GLY A 226 -25.51 3.26 -1.38
C GLY A 226 -26.43 4.40 -1.76
N GLU A 227 -26.74 4.53 -3.05
CA GLU A 227 -27.71 5.53 -3.50
C GLU A 227 -29.07 5.27 -2.86
N ASN A 228 -29.45 4.02 -2.73
CA ASN A 228 -30.69 3.58 -2.10
C ASN A 228 -30.41 2.71 -0.87
N PRO A 229 -31.34 2.65 0.10
CA PRO A 229 -31.08 1.97 1.39
C PRO A 229 -30.72 0.49 1.28
N HIS A 230 -31.15 -0.20 0.24
CA HIS A 230 -30.86 -1.63 0.06
C HIS A 230 -29.50 -1.90 -0.61
N GLN A 231 -28.81 -0.85 -1.08
CA GLN A 231 -27.52 -0.96 -1.76
C GLN A 231 -26.36 -0.80 -0.78
N GLN A 232 -25.27 -1.49 -1.05
CA GLN A 232 -24.02 -1.29 -0.31
C GLN A 232 -23.14 -0.29 -1.05
N ALA A 233 -22.31 0.43 -0.29
CA ALA A 233 -21.33 1.35 -0.86
C ALA A 233 -20.08 1.40 0.02
N ALA A 234 -18.96 1.76 -0.59
CA ALA A 234 -17.70 1.93 0.12
C ALA A 234 -16.95 3.13 -0.46
N LEU A 235 -16.22 3.79 0.42
CA LEU A 235 -15.32 4.87 0.04
C LEU A 235 -13.93 4.30 -0.18
N TYR A 236 -13.34 4.58 -1.32
CA TYR A 236 -11.96 4.24 -1.62
C TYR A 236 -11.14 5.51 -1.79
N GLY A 237 -9.93 5.51 -1.27
CA GLY A 237 -8.98 6.59 -1.41
C GLY A 237 -7.75 6.12 -2.16
N ASP A 238 -7.16 7.03 -2.91
CA ASP A 238 -5.84 6.84 -3.52
C ASP A 238 -4.81 7.37 -2.51
N PRO A 239 -3.92 6.51 -2.00
CA PRO A 239 -2.94 6.95 -1.01
C PRO A 239 -1.90 7.94 -1.56
N THR A 240 -1.79 8.05 -2.89
CA THR A 240 -0.83 8.94 -3.55
C THR A 240 -1.49 10.24 -4.05
N ALA A 241 -2.81 10.35 -3.95
CA ALA A 241 -3.53 11.54 -4.43
C ALA A 241 -3.42 12.70 -3.42
N TRP A 242 -3.55 13.92 -3.93
CA TRP A 242 -3.69 15.10 -3.09
C TRP A 242 -4.89 14.92 -2.13
N PRO A 243 -4.77 15.41 -0.89
CA PRO A 243 -5.87 15.28 0.07
C PRO A 243 -7.17 15.89 -0.44
N GLY A 244 -8.25 15.15 -0.26
CA GLY A 244 -9.61 15.56 -0.64
C GLY A 244 -10.61 14.92 0.32
N LEU A 245 -11.87 14.81 -0.12
CA LEU A 245 -12.93 14.26 0.73
C LEU A 245 -12.65 12.84 1.22
N ALA A 246 -11.94 12.03 0.42
CA ALA A 246 -11.65 10.65 0.80
C ALA A 246 -10.66 10.57 1.98
N GLN A 247 -9.85 11.62 2.19
CA GLN A 247 -8.89 11.71 3.29
C GLN A 247 -9.37 12.64 4.41
N ALA A 248 -10.59 13.20 4.29
CA ALA A 248 -11.11 14.16 5.26
C ALA A 248 -11.42 13.48 6.60
N GLU A 249 -11.11 14.18 7.68
CA GLU A 249 -11.45 13.73 9.04
C GLU A 249 -12.87 14.17 9.37
N GLN A 250 -13.72 13.22 9.75
CA GLN A 250 -15.08 13.52 10.19
C GLN A 250 -15.04 13.93 11.67
N LEU A 251 -15.28 15.19 11.94
CA LEU A 251 -15.19 15.74 13.30
C LEU A 251 -16.45 15.48 14.13
N HIS A 252 -17.61 15.28 13.50
CA HIS A 252 -18.87 15.16 14.22
C HIS A 252 -19.94 14.52 13.34
N GLY A 253 -21.00 14.02 13.96
CA GLY A 253 -22.20 13.53 13.28
C GLY A 253 -22.19 12.03 12.99
N LYS A 254 -23.20 11.59 12.26
CA LYS A 254 -23.35 10.18 11.86
C LYS A 254 -22.43 9.86 10.69
N ASP A 255 -22.05 8.59 10.58
CA ASP A 255 -21.29 8.12 9.42
C ASP A 255 -21.99 8.54 8.14
N MET A 256 -21.19 8.95 7.15
CA MET A 256 -21.72 9.44 5.87
C MET A 256 -22.25 8.30 5.02
N SER A 257 -23.30 8.59 4.24
CA SER A 257 -23.81 7.69 3.20
C SER A 257 -23.19 8.07 1.86
N TYR A 258 -23.44 7.26 0.85
CA TYR A 258 -23.08 7.58 -0.53
C TYR A 258 -23.60 8.97 -0.94
N ASN A 259 -24.88 9.22 -0.66
CA ASN A 259 -25.52 10.51 -1.04
C ASN A 259 -24.85 11.69 -0.33
N ASN A 260 -24.43 11.50 0.93
CA ASN A 260 -23.70 12.57 1.64
C ASN A 260 -22.36 12.87 0.96
N PHE A 261 -21.63 11.84 0.52
CA PHE A 261 -20.37 12.06 -0.19
C PHE A 261 -20.58 12.70 -1.55
N THR A 262 -21.62 12.31 -2.31
CA THR A 262 -21.89 12.94 -3.61
C THR A 262 -22.28 14.40 -3.45
N ASP A 263 -23.11 14.73 -2.44
CA ASP A 263 -23.48 16.12 -2.14
C ASP A 263 -22.26 16.93 -1.68
N ALA A 264 -21.43 16.35 -0.80
CA ALA A 264 -20.22 17.01 -0.30
C ALA A 264 -19.20 17.26 -1.41
N ASP A 265 -19.00 16.28 -2.32
CA ASP A 265 -18.08 16.44 -3.45
C ASP A 265 -18.57 17.53 -4.40
N ALA A 266 -19.87 17.56 -4.70
CA ALA A 266 -20.45 18.60 -5.55
C ALA A 266 -20.32 19.98 -4.88
N ALA A 267 -20.57 20.06 -3.58
CA ALA A 267 -20.42 21.31 -2.82
C ALA A 267 -18.97 21.78 -2.79
N TRP A 268 -18.05 20.84 -2.56
CA TRP A 268 -16.62 21.13 -2.55
C TRP A 268 -16.18 21.72 -3.89
N ARG A 269 -16.48 21.02 -4.99
CA ARG A 269 -16.08 21.49 -6.32
C ARG A 269 -16.68 22.85 -6.63
N ALA A 270 -17.99 23.03 -6.39
CA ALA A 270 -18.67 24.29 -6.68
C ALA A 270 -18.09 25.46 -5.87
N ALA A 271 -17.75 25.23 -4.61
CA ALA A 271 -17.18 26.30 -3.78
C ALA A 271 -15.75 26.66 -4.21
N PHE A 272 -14.96 25.64 -4.59
CA PHE A 272 -13.56 25.83 -4.97
C PHE A 272 -13.37 26.35 -6.41
N ASP A 273 -14.43 26.45 -7.21
CA ASP A 273 -14.38 27.15 -8.50
C ASP A 273 -14.21 28.66 -8.35
N HIS A 274 -14.33 29.20 -7.12
CA HIS A 274 -14.23 30.61 -6.84
C HIS A 274 -13.03 30.97 -5.98
N GLU A 275 -12.36 32.07 -6.30
CA GLU A 275 -11.20 32.56 -5.53
C GLU A 275 -11.65 33.29 -4.24
N GLN A 276 -12.85 33.85 -4.24
CA GLN A 276 -13.39 34.58 -3.09
C GLN A 276 -14.03 33.63 -2.10
N THR A 277 -14.31 34.12 -0.90
CA THR A 277 -15.13 33.38 0.07
C THR A 277 -16.43 32.95 -0.62
N CYS A 278 -16.64 31.66 -0.69
CA CYS A 278 -17.78 31.07 -1.37
C CYS A 278 -18.51 30.07 -0.47
N VAL A 279 -19.84 30.06 -0.59
CA VAL A 279 -20.67 29.01 0.02
C VAL A 279 -21.52 28.37 -1.07
N ALA A 280 -21.43 27.05 -1.16
CA ALA A 280 -22.27 26.24 -2.06
C ALA A 280 -23.19 25.36 -1.21
N ILE A 281 -24.50 25.45 -1.43
CA ILE A 281 -25.52 24.59 -0.81
C ILE A 281 -26.01 23.63 -1.89
N ILE A 282 -25.74 22.34 -1.68
CA ILE A 282 -25.99 21.29 -2.68
C ILE A 282 -26.97 20.26 -2.10
N LYS A 283 -27.87 19.78 -2.93
CA LYS A 283 -28.78 18.70 -2.58
C LYS A 283 -29.04 17.84 -3.82
N HIS A 284 -28.89 16.52 -3.67
CA HIS A 284 -28.99 15.56 -4.78
C HIS A 284 -28.01 15.93 -5.92
N ALA A 285 -26.76 16.28 -5.51
CA ALA A 285 -25.66 16.67 -6.40
C ALA A 285 -25.94 17.91 -7.27
N ASN A 286 -26.98 18.70 -6.92
CA ASN A 286 -27.35 19.91 -7.66
C ASN A 286 -27.35 21.13 -6.71
N PRO A 287 -27.01 22.33 -7.22
CA PRO A 287 -27.00 23.52 -6.36
C PRO A 287 -28.38 23.99 -6.06
N CYS A 288 -28.68 24.18 -4.77
CA CYS A 288 -29.79 24.98 -4.29
C CYS A 288 -29.43 26.48 -4.35
N GLY A 289 -28.15 26.76 -4.06
CA GLY A 289 -27.62 28.11 -4.19
C GLY A 289 -26.12 28.14 -3.98
N ILE A 290 -25.45 28.98 -4.75
CA ILE A 290 -24.01 29.24 -4.66
C ILE A 290 -23.84 30.78 -4.59
N ALA A 291 -23.02 31.24 -3.65
CA ALA A 291 -22.79 32.67 -3.52
C ALA A 291 -21.39 33.00 -3.00
N ILE A 292 -20.86 34.10 -3.51
CA ILE A 292 -19.57 34.62 -3.06
C ILE A 292 -19.81 35.89 -2.21
N SER A 293 -18.82 36.19 -1.36
CA SER A 293 -18.87 37.42 -0.56
C SER A 293 -17.46 37.92 -0.27
N SER A 294 -17.30 39.23 -0.35
CA SER A 294 -16.11 39.95 0.09
C SER A 294 -16.21 40.36 1.57
N VAL A 295 -17.37 40.10 2.20
CA VAL A 295 -17.65 40.55 3.58
C VAL A 295 -17.35 39.43 4.58
N SER A 296 -17.96 38.22 4.41
CA SER A 296 -17.81 37.12 5.32
C SER A 296 -18.44 35.85 4.77
N VAL A 297 -18.06 34.71 5.37
CA VAL A 297 -18.66 33.39 5.10
C VAL A 297 -20.16 33.45 5.43
N ALA A 298 -20.54 34.12 6.52
CA ALA A 298 -21.94 34.25 6.92
C ALA A 298 -22.79 35.00 5.87
N ASP A 299 -22.23 36.06 5.28
CA ASP A 299 -22.92 36.78 4.21
C ASP A 299 -23.03 35.90 2.94
N ALA A 300 -21.98 35.18 2.58
CA ALA A 300 -22.03 34.24 1.45
C ALA A 300 -23.10 33.17 1.71
N HIS A 301 -23.16 32.64 2.93
CA HIS A 301 -24.15 31.61 3.30
C HIS A 301 -25.58 32.15 3.19
N ARG A 302 -25.83 33.36 3.73
CA ARG A 302 -27.15 33.99 3.65
C ARG A 302 -27.59 34.14 2.19
N LYS A 303 -26.70 34.63 1.33
CA LYS A 303 -26.99 34.83 -0.10
C LYS A 303 -27.25 33.47 -0.80
N ALA A 304 -26.43 32.47 -0.54
CA ALA A 304 -26.60 31.13 -1.13
C ALA A 304 -27.95 30.53 -0.69
N HIS A 305 -28.30 30.68 0.60
CA HIS A 305 -29.57 30.18 1.14
C HIS A 305 -30.78 30.91 0.51
N GLU A 306 -30.66 32.18 0.27
CA GLU A 306 -31.74 33.00 -0.32
C GLU A 306 -32.06 32.61 -1.77
N CYS A 307 -31.16 31.89 -2.46
CA CYS A 307 -31.44 31.45 -3.83
C CYS A 307 -32.63 30.49 -3.90
N ASP A 308 -32.68 29.50 -2.97
CA ASP A 308 -33.81 28.58 -2.86
C ASP A 308 -33.87 28.03 -1.43
N PRO A 309 -34.51 28.78 -0.52
CA PRO A 309 -34.58 28.39 0.89
C PRO A 309 -35.31 27.05 1.13
N LEU A 310 -36.27 26.70 0.28
CA LEU A 310 -37.03 25.47 0.45
C LEU A 310 -36.16 24.23 0.13
N SER A 311 -35.42 24.30 -0.97
CA SER A 311 -34.54 23.20 -1.38
C SER A 311 -33.32 23.11 -0.48
N ALA A 312 -32.83 24.22 0.06
CA ALA A 312 -31.62 24.25 0.90
C ALA A 312 -31.76 23.44 2.20
N TYR A 313 -32.98 23.23 2.68
CA TYR A 313 -33.20 22.44 3.90
C TYR A 313 -32.72 20.99 3.71
N GLY A 314 -31.78 20.61 4.54
CA GLY A 314 -31.17 19.25 4.49
C GLY A 314 -30.09 19.08 3.43
N GLY A 315 -29.64 20.16 2.77
CA GLY A 315 -28.52 20.13 1.82
C GLY A 315 -27.16 20.10 2.49
N GLY A 316 -26.20 19.71 1.75
CA GLY A 316 -24.79 19.77 2.18
C GLY A 316 -24.16 21.14 1.90
N UNK A 317 -23.18 21.80 2.71
CA UNK A 317 -22.58 23.03 2.46
C UNK A 317 -21.13 22.93 2.52
N UNK A 318 -20.49 23.52 1.72
CA UNK A 318 -19.18 23.68 1.74
C UNK A 318 -18.89 25.10 1.83
N UNK A 319 -17.95 25.45 2.46
CA UNK A 319 -17.54 26.72 2.58
C UNK A 319 -16.15 26.81 2.18
N UNK A 320 -15.84 27.42 1.44
CA UNK A 320 -14.80 27.66 1.09
C UNK A 320 -14.45 28.85 1.53
N PRO A 321 -13.48 29.11 2.38
CA PRO A 321 -12.88 30.39 2.72
C PRO A 321 -11.97 30.89 1.59
N PRO A 322 -11.50 32.15 1.66
CA PRO A 322 -10.62 32.64 0.59
C PRO A 322 -9.40 31.74 0.45
N ILE A 323 -9.15 31.26 -0.76
CA ILE A 323 -7.97 30.43 -1.03
C ILE A 323 -6.75 31.36 -1.16
N PRO A 324 -5.69 31.15 -0.36
CA PRO A 324 -4.47 31.93 -0.57
C PRO A 324 -3.94 31.74 -2.00
N ARG A 325 -3.52 32.83 -2.62
CA ARG A 325 -3.04 32.82 -4.03
C ARG A 325 -1.91 31.79 -4.30
N SER A 326 -1.21 31.39 -3.26
CA SER A 326 -0.15 30.38 -3.36
C SER A 326 -0.66 28.96 -3.56
N VAL A 327 -1.95 28.70 -3.33
CA VAL A 327 -2.55 27.36 -3.40
C VAL A 327 -3.56 27.26 -4.55
N SER A 328 -3.74 28.33 -5.34
CA SER A 328 -4.80 28.43 -6.34
C SER A 328 -4.55 27.68 -7.66
N LYS A 329 -3.46 26.91 -7.75
CA LYS A 329 -3.23 26.08 -8.95
C LYS A 329 -3.40 24.62 -8.60
N TRP A 330 -4.55 24.05 -8.93
CA TRP A 330 -4.64 22.60 -9.09
C TRP A 330 -3.60 22.22 -10.14
N PRO A 331 -2.77 21.22 -9.88
CA PRO A 331 -1.95 20.72 -10.95
C PRO A 331 -2.88 20.31 -12.09
N SER A 332 -2.61 20.83 -13.27
CA SER A 332 -3.30 20.39 -14.48
C SER A 332 -3.23 18.87 -14.55
N MET A 333 -4.37 18.19 -14.56
CA MET A 333 -4.45 16.76 -14.78
C MET A 333 -3.90 16.40 -16.14
#